data_2e7e9809e0d00794cf59d3a7dec03a4a
#
_entry.id   2e7e9809e0d00794cf59d3a7dec03a4a
#
_cell.length_a   1.000
_cell.length_b   1.000
_cell.length_c   1.000
_cell.angle_alpha   90.00
_cell.angle_beta   90.00
_cell.angle_gamma   90.00
#
_symmetry.space_group_name_H-M   'P 1'
#
loop_
_entity.id
_entity.type
_entity.pdbx_description
1 polymer ?
#
loop_
_entity_poly.entity_id
_entity_poly.type
_entity_poly.pdbx_seq_one_letter_code
_entity_poly.pdbx_strand_id
1 'polypeptide(L)'
;KPIGYADAGSFWHSDMSYTPTPPRCTMLYAIEVPHDEDGVPLGETMFASAVDAYDALPDKTKERIEDLRAIHSFSAKKRGVKKAVELSQEQIDKNPPVAHPIVRTHPATGRKAIYVTADECIGIEDMDDDQALPFLRELSEHVVKPDFQFTHEWRVGDLLMWDNCAVQHVAVRNYEWPQRRLMHRVTVGGSIPY
;
A
#
# COMPACT_ATOMS: atom_id res chain seq x y z
N LYS A 1 17.14 15.11 -14.21
CA LYS A 1 16.33 13.89 -14.48
C LYS A 1 15.58 13.57 -13.20
N PRO A 2 14.27 13.23 -13.25
CA PRO A 2 13.55 12.80 -12.08
C PRO A 2 14.25 11.57 -11.49
N ILE A 3 14.50 11.62 -10.18
CA ILE A 3 15.04 10.48 -9.42
C ILE A 3 13.84 9.76 -8.84
N GLY A 4 13.56 8.56 -9.30
CA GLY A 4 12.44 7.74 -8.87
C GLY A 4 11.56 7.28 -10.04
N TYR A 5 10.68 6.34 -9.74
CA TYR A 5 9.71 5.84 -10.71
C TYR A 5 8.54 6.82 -10.81
N ALA A 6 8.22 7.25 -12.03
CA ALA A 6 7.17 8.24 -12.27
C ALA A 6 5.79 7.80 -11.72
N ASP A 7 5.53 6.50 -11.63
CA ASP A 7 4.26 5.92 -11.18
C ASP A 7 4.35 5.13 -9.87
N ALA A 8 5.46 5.28 -9.11
CA ALA A 8 5.60 4.62 -7.82
C ALA A 8 4.54 5.12 -6.84
N GLY A 9 3.79 4.18 -6.24
CA GLY A 9 2.77 4.50 -5.23
C GLY A 9 1.46 5.06 -5.78
N SER A 10 1.20 5.00 -7.10
CA SER A 10 -0.06 5.46 -7.71
C SER A 10 -1.21 4.45 -7.62
N PHE A 11 -1.08 3.43 -6.80
CA PHE A 11 -2.10 2.44 -6.47
C PHE A 11 -2.11 2.22 -4.95
N TRP A 12 -3.22 1.76 -4.40
CA TRP A 12 -3.33 1.46 -2.98
C TRP A 12 -2.41 0.31 -2.59
N HIS A 13 -1.50 0.55 -1.62
CA HIS A 13 -0.52 -0.44 -1.17
C HIS A 13 -0.09 -0.19 0.27
N SER A 14 0.55 -1.21 0.85
CA SER A 14 1.40 -1.09 2.03
C SER A 14 2.85 -1.28 1.58
N ASP A 15 3.75 -0.42 2.04
CA ASP A 15 5.14 -0.42 1.56
C ASP A 15 5.81 -1.80 1.64
N MET A 16 6.39 -2.23 0.51
CA MET A 16 7.20 -3.45 0.41
C MET A 16 6.52 -4.69 1.01
N SER A 17 5.20 -4.81 0.88
CA SER A 17 4.44 -5.96 1.39
C SER A 17 4.93 -7.29 0.84
N TYR A 18 5.59 -7.27 -0.30
CA TYR A 18 6.21 -8.42 -0.97
C TYR A 18 7.56 -8.87 -0.35
N THR A 19 7.98 -8.30 0.78
CA THR A 19 9.21 -8.73 1.49
C THR A 19 8.87 -9.54 2.73
N PRO A 20 9.75 -10.46 3.18
CA PRO A 20 9.52 -11.26 4.39
C PRO A 20 9.35 -10.40 5.66
N THR A 21 10.00 -9.23 5.71
CA THR A 21 9.95 -8.28 6.83
C THR A 21 9.59 -6.89 6.33
N PRO A 22 8.31 -6.63 6.00
CA PRO A 22 7.87 -5.32 5.52
C PRO A 22 8.19 -4.20 6.51
N PRO A 23 8.43 -2.97 6.02
CA PRO A 23 8.74 -1.83 6.88
C PRO A 23 7.65 -1.58 7.94
N ARG A 24 8.08 -1.19 9.14
CA ARG A 24 7.18 -0.78 10.23
C ARG A 24 6.48 0.52 9.90
N CYS A 25 7.25 1.53 9.55
CA CYS A 25 6.72 2.84 9.17
C CYS A 25 7.58 3.49 8.09
N THR A 26 6.98 4.42 7.40
CA THR A 26 7.64 5.27 6.41
C THR A 26 7.42 6.73 6.77
N MET A 27 8.40 7.56 6.50
CA MET A 27 8.35 9.01 6.67
C MET A 27 8.65 9.69 5.34
N LEU A 28 7.90 10.75 5.03
CA LEU A 28 8.19 11.67 3.95
C LEU A 28 8.35 13.08 4.50
N TYR A 29 9.41 13.77 4.07
CA TYR A 29 9.62 15.20 4.29
C TYR A 29 9.45 15.95 2.97
N ALA A 30 8.57 16.95 2.94
CA ALA A 30 8.24 17.70 1.74
C ALA A 30 9.24 18.84 1.48
N ILE A 31 9.94 18.77 0.33
CA ILE A 31 10.91 19.77 -0.11
C ILE A 31 10.29 20.68 -1.18
N GLU A 32 9.62 20.08 -2.17
CA GLU A 32 8.87 20.78 -3.22
C GLU A 32 7.47 20.18 -3.33
N VAL A 33 6.45 21.02 -3.33
CA VAL A 33 5.05 20.63 -3.49
C VAL A 33 4.50 21.34 -4.73
N PRO A 34 3.94 20.63 -5.71
CA PRO A 34 3.31 21.22 -6.86
C PRO A 34 2.02 21.92 -6.47
N HIS A 35 1.67 22.98 -7.20
CA HIS A 35 0.42 23.73 -7.05
C HIS A 35 -0.25 23.90 -8.40
N ASP A 36 -1.56 24.02 -8.40
CA ASP A 36 -2.31 24.43 -9.58
C ASP A 36 -2.21 25.95 -9.83
N GLU A 37 -2.97 26.45 -10.83
CA GLU A 37 -3.00 27.86 -11.21
C GLU A 37 -3.61 28.77 -10.13
N ASP A 38 -4.46 28.22 -9.25
CA ASP A 38 -5.10 28.91 -8.13
C ASP A 38 -4.27 28.82 -6.85
N GLY A 39 -3.11 28.15 -6.89
CA GLY A 39 -2.22 27.97 -5.73
C GLY A 39 -2.65 26.84 -4.80
N VAL A 40 -3.54 25.95 -5.22
CA VAL A 40 -3.95 24.76 -4.44
C VAL A 40 -2.86 23.70 -4.54
N PRO A 41 -2.41 23.10 -3.42
CA PRO A 41 -1.39 22.06 -3.44
C PRO A 41 -1.91 20.81 -4.16
N LEU A 42 -1.02 20.20 -4.95
CA LEU A 42 -1.27 18.96 -5.71
C LEU A 42 -0.38 17.83 -5.20
N GLY A 43 -0.69 16.59 -5.57
CA GLY A 43 0.11 15.42 -5.22
C GLY A 43 -0.09 14.96 -3.78
N GLU A 44 -1.33 15.00 -3.31
CA GLU A 44 -1.77 14.54 -2.00
C GLU A 44 -1.38 13.08 -1.77
N THR A 45 -1.32 12.68 -0.51
CA THR A 45 -1.24 11.26 -0.14
C THR A 45 -2.52 10.88 0.58
N MET A 46 -3.20 9.86 0.05
CA MET A 46 -4.38 9.30 0.69
C MET A 46 -3.99 8.06 1.49
N PHE A 47 -4.63 7.90 2.63
CA PHE A 47 -4.48 6.76 3.53
C PHE A 47 -5.82 6.08 3.74
N ALA A 48 -5.80 4.77 3.93
CA ALA A 48 -6.97 3.99 4.32
C ALA A 48 -6.62 3.15 5.56
N SER A 49 -7.43 3.26 6.61
CA SER A 49 -7.26 2.50 7.84
C SER A 49 -7.65 1.04 7.63
N ALA A 50 -6.65 0.17 7.48
CA ALA A 50 -6.87 -1.27 7.38
C ALA A 50 -7.35 -1.88 8.70
N VAL A 51 -7.11 -1.19 9.82
CA VAL A 51 -7.58 -1.57 11.15
C VAL A 51 -9.07 -1.31 11.29
N ASP A 52 -9.54 -0.09 10.97
CA ASP A 52 -10.97 0.24 11.08
C ASP A 52 -11.78 -0.53 10.04
N ALA A 53 -11.19 -0.78 8.87
CA ALA A 53 -11.79 -1.67 7.86
C ALA A 53 -11.96 -3.10 8.40
N TYR A 54 -10.97 -3.65 9.13
CA TYR A 54 -11.12 -4.95 9.80
C TYR A 54 -12.21 -4.93 10.86
N ASP A 55 -12.23 -3.91 11.71
CA ASP A 55 -13.22 -3.78 12.79
C ASP A 55 -14.66 -3.73 12.23
N ALA A 56 -14.86 -3.12 11.06
CA ALA A 56 -16.13 -3.00 10.36
C ALA A 56 -16.59 -4.27 9.61
N LEU A 57 -15.74 -5.29 9.48
CA LEU A 57 -16.13 -6.55 8.84
C LEU A 57 -17.20 -7.29 9.66
N PRO A 58 -18.16 -7.98 8.99
CA PRO A 58 -19.02 -8.94 9.64
C PRO A 58 -18.23 -10.09 10.31
N ASP A 59 -18.68 -10.58 11.46
CA ASP A 59 -17.99 -11.65 12.21
C ASP A 59 -17.74 -12.89 11.35
N LYS A 60 -18.72 -13.30 10.54
CA LYS A 60 -18.56 -14.41 9.60
C LYS A 60 -17.40 -14.20 8.60
N THR A 61 -17.16 -12.96 8.18
CA THR A 61 -16.03 -12.64 7.29
C THR A 61 -14.72 -12.69 8.07
N LYS A 62 -14.69 -12.16 9.29
CA LYS A 62 -13.51 -12.22 10.18
C LYS A 62 -13.09 -13.67 10.43
N GLU A 63 -14.06 -14.55 10.80
CA GLU A 63 -13.83 -15.99 10.99
C GLU A 63 -13.26 -16.65 9.71
N ARG A 64 -13.81 -16.28 8.55
CA ARG A 64 -13.35 -16.85 7.27
C ARG A 64 -11.91 -16.52 6.94
N ILE A 65 -11.44 -15.31 7.27
CA ILE A 65 -10.11 -14.81 6.87
C ILE A 65 -9.03 -15.01 7.93
N GLU A 66 -9.38 -15.42 9.14
CA GLU A 66 -8.50 -15.46 10.32
C GLU A 66 -7.17 -16.20 10.05
N ASP A 67 -7.26 -17.40 9.44
CA ASP A 67 -6.11 -18.26 9.20
C ASP A 67 -5.60 -18.22 7.76
N LEU A 68 -6.20 -17.39 6.89
CA LEU A 68 -5.81 -17.32 5.49
C LEU A 68 -4.54 -16.50 5.31
N ARG A 69 -3.74 -16.90 4.31
CA ARG A 69 -2.49 -16.21 3.96
C ARG A 69 -2.51 -15.81 2.49
N ALA A 70 -2.33 -14.51 2.23
CA ALA A 70 -2.24 -13.97 0.87
C ALA A 70 -0.79 -14.03 0.37
N ILE A 71 -0.60 -14.35 -0.90
CA ILE A 71 0.70 -14.40 -1.57
C ILE A 71 0.97 -13.03 -2.17
N HIS A 72 1.93 -12.30 -1.60
CA HIS A 72 2.37 -10.99 -2.07
C HIS A 72 3.53 -11.13 -3.05
N SER A 73 3.53 -10.34 -4.13
CA SER A 73 4.55 -10.42 -5.18
C SER A 73 5.01 -9.06 -5.66
N PHE A 74 6.33 -8.88 -5.72
CA PHE A 74 6.97 -7.73 -6.34
C PHE A 74 6.63 -7.61 -7.83
N SER A 75 6.48 -8.74 -8.52
CA SER A 75 6.18 -8.82 -9.95
C SER A 75 4.69 -8.80 -10.29
N ALA A 76 3.80 -8.61 -9.30
CA ALA A 76 2.36 -8.50 -9.55
C ALA A 76 2.05 -7.37 -10.55
N LYS A 77 1.07 -7.60 -11.43
CA LYS A 77 0.63 -6.59 -12.39
C LYS A 77 -0.17 -5.51 -11.68
N LYS A 78 0.41 -4.31 -11.57
CA LYS A 78 -0.23 -3.15 -10.96
C LYS A 78 -1.31 -2.57 -11.88
N ARG A 79 -2.54 -2.45 -11.38
CA ARG A 79 -3.64 -1.81 -12.14
C ARG A 79 -3.44 -0.28 -12.16
N GLY A 80 -3.77 0.35 -13.29
CA GLY A 80 -3.69 1.81 -13.42
C GLY A 80 -2.28 2.39 -13.62
N VAL A 81 -1.24 1.58 -13.56
CA VAL A 81 0.14 2.00 -13.87
C VAL A 81 0.30 2.05 -15.39
N LYS A 82 0.37 3.27 -15.96
CA LYS A 82 0.42 3.49 -17.42
C LYS A 82 1.69 2.96 -18.09
N LYS A 83 2.80 2.88 -17.34
CA LYS A 83 4.07 2.29 -17.80
C LYS A 83 4.55 1.30 -16.75
N ALA A 84 4.21 0.04 -16.94
CA ALA A 84 4.86 -1.03 -16.19
C ALA A 84 6.37 -0.96 -16.45
N VAL A 85 7.16 -0.83 -15.39
CA VAL A 85 8.61 -0.99 -15.50
C VAL A 85 8.84 -2.48 -15.79
N GLU A 86 9.48 -2.78 -16.92
CA GLU A 86 9.90 -4.15 -17.19
C GLU A 86 10.93 -4.54 -16.14
N LEU A 87 10.55 -5.49 -15.28
CA LEU A 87 11.44 -6.05 -14.28
C LEU A 87 12.40 -7.02 -14.95
N SER A 88 13.69 -6.92 -14.62
CA SER A 88 14.64 -7.95 -15.04
C SER A 88 14.40 -9.26 -14.29
N GLN A 89 14.80 -10.40 -14.88
CA GLN A 89 14.71 -11.70 -14.22
C GLN A 89 15.45 -11.68 -12.89
N GLU A 90 16.61 -11.05 -12.83
CA GLU A 90 17.40 -10.89 -11.59
C GLU A 90 16.62 -10.14 -10.48
N GLN A 91 15.82 -9.15 -10.82
CA GLN A 91 14.97 -8.42 -9.85
C GLN A 91 13.83 -9.30 -9.33
N ILE A 92 13.24 -10.12 -10.21
CA ILE A 92 12.19 -11.07 -9.82
C ILE A 92 12.77 -12.16 -8.91
N ASP A 93 13.91 -12.74 -9.28
CA ASP A 93 14.57 -13.82 -8.51
C ASP A 93 15.03 -13.36 -7.12
N LYS A 94 15.41 -12.08 -6.98
CA LYS A 94 15.78 -11.48 -5.69
C LYS A 94 14.57 -11.19 -4.78
N ASN A 95 13.37 -11.14 -5.34
CA ASN A 95 12.13 -10.84 -4.62
C ASN A 95 11.09 -11.92 -4.92
N PRO A 96 11.29 -13.16 -4.49
CA PRO A 96 10.31 -14.22 -4.67
C PRO A 96 9.01 -13.86 -3.94
N PRO A 97 7.85 -14.36 -4.40
CA PRO A 97 6.60 -14.17 -3.69
C PRO A 97 6.68 -14.65 -2.24
N VAL A 98 6.01 -13.95 -1.35
CA VAL A 98 5.96 -14.25 0.08
C VAL A 98 4.51 -14.30 0.57
N ALA A 99 4.20 -15.29 1.41
CA ALA A 99 2.88 -15.40 2.02
C ALA A 99 2.84 -14.67 3.38
N HIS A 100 1.84 -13.81 3.55
CA HIS A 100 1.55 -13.11 4.80
C HIS A 100 0.11 -13.38 5.25
N PRO A 101 -0.19 -13.31 6.56
CA PRO A 101 -1.57 -13.43 7.04
C PRO A 101 -2.45 -12.34 6.42
N ILE A 102 -3.65 -12.68 6.00
CA ILE A 102 -4.67 -11.71 5.57
C ILE A 102 -5.07 -10.81 6.74
N VAL A 103 -5.13 -11.37 7.93
CA VAL A 103 -5.37 -10.65 9.19
C VAL A 103 -4.04 -10.46 9.91
N ARG A 104 -3.45 -9.30 9.76
CA ARG A 104 -2.19 -8.95 10.44
C ARG A 104 -2.47 -8.40 11.83
N THR A 105 -1.77 -8.91 12.83
CA THR A 105 -1.77 -8.33 14.18
C THR A 105 -0.72 -7.22 14.28
N HIS A 106 -1.14 -6.05 14.74
CA HIS A 106 -0.26 -4.90 14.93
C HIS A 106 0.66 -5.13 16.15
N PRO A 107 2.00 -5.14 15.98
CA PRO A 107 2.93 -5.64 16.98
C PRO A 107 2.99 -4.82 18.29
N ALA A 108 2.55 -3.56 18.29
CA ALA A 108 2.56 -2.73 19.49
C ALA A 108 1.18 -2.57 20.14
N THR A 109 0.09 -2.64 19.37
CA THR A 109 -1.27 -2.38 19.89
C THR A 109 -2.11 -3.64 20.02
N GLY A 110 -1.72 -4.74 19.34
CA GLY A 110 -2.52 -5.96 19.27
C GLY A 110 -3.77 -5.85 18.39
N ARG A 111 -4.07 -4.66 17.79
CA ARG A 111 -5.22 -4.51 16.90
C ARG A 111 -4.99 -5.31 15.61
N LYS A 112 -6.06 -5.84 15.06
CA LYS A 112 -6.04 -6.58 13.79
C LYS A 112 -6.27 -5.63 12.62
N ALA A 113 -5.65 -5.91 11.47
CA ALA A 113 -5.75 -5.14 10.24
C ALA A 113 -5.87 -6.08 9.03
N ILE A 114 -6.63 -5.68 8.02
CA ILE A 114 -6.67 -6.39 6.72
C ILE A 114 -5.37 -6.10 5.98
N TYR A 115 -4.55 -7.13 5.73
CA TYR A 115 -3.23 -6.98 5.11
C TYR A 115 -3.20 -7.59 3.70
N VAL A 116 -4.03 -7.06 2.81
CA VAL A 116 -4.08 -7.43 1.39
C VAL A 116 -4.25 -6.19 0.52
N THR A 117 -3.62 -6.22 -0.66
CA THR A 117 -3.83 -5.24 -1.73
C THR A 117 -4.05 -5.98 -3.05
N ALA A 118 -5.03 -5.56 -3.82
CA ALA A 118 -5.36 -6.21 -5.08
C ALA A 118 -4.26 -6.10 -6.15
N ASP A 119 -3.30 -5.17 -5.98
CA ASP A 119 -2.23 -4.90 -6.93
C ASP A 119 -0.88 -5.54 -6.53
N GLU A 120 -0.79 -6.16 -5.36
CA GLU A 120 0.40 -6.87 -4.90
C GLU A 120 0.13 -8.33 -4.50
N CYS A 121 -1.12 -8.68 -4.18
CA CYS A 121 -1.51 -10.05 -3.88
C CYS A 121 -1.89 -10.79 -5.16
N ILE A 122 -1.29 -11.97 -5.36
CA ILE A 122 -1.43 -12.80 -6.56
C ILE A 122 -2.18 -14.11 -6.31
N GLY A 123 -2.54 -14.41 -5.07
CA GLY A 123 -3.27 -15.61 -4.67
C GLY A 123 -3.41 -15.73 -3.16
N ILE A 124 -4.05 -16.80 -2.71
CA ILE A 124 -4.17 -17.23 -1.31
C ILE A 124 -3.61 -18.65 -1.23
N GLU A 125 -2.81 -18.97 -0.19
CA GLU A 125 -2.28 -20.33 0.00
C GLU A 125 -3.43 -21.35 0.06
N ASP A 126 -3.23 -22.48 -0.59
CA ASP A 126 -4.19 -23.61 -0.65
C ASP A 126 -5.60 -23.26 -1.20
N MET A 127 -5.71 -22.18 -1.99
CA MET A 127 -6.96 -21.77 -2.64
C MET A 127 -6.74 -21.59 -4.16
N ASP A 128 -7.68 -22.07 -4.96
CA ASP A 128 -7.66 -21.89 -6.41
C ASP A 128 -7.81 -20.40 -6.80
N ASP A 129 -7.11 -19.98 -7.83
CA ASP A 129 -7.05 -18.57 -8.26
C ASP A 129 -8.42 -17.98 -8.62
N ASP A 130 -9.33 -18.78 -9.18
CA ASP A 130 -10.70 -18.38 -9.54
C ASP A 130 -11.55 -18.01 -8.31
N GLN A 131 -11.21 -18.51 -7.13
CA GLN A 131 -11.81 -18.16 -5.86
C GLN A 131 -10.98 -17.10 -5.11
N ALA A 132 -9.65 -17.24 -5.10
CA ALA A 132 -8.73 -16.36 -4.37
C ALA A 132 -8.75 -14.92 -4.89
N LEU A 133 -8.60 -14.73 -6.22
CA LEU A 133 -8.45 -13.39 -6.80
C LEU A 133 -9.69 -12.50 -6.65
N PRO A 134 -10.94 -12.99 -6.88
CA PRO A 134 -12.14 -12.20 -6.58
C PRO A 134 -12.26 -11.84 -5.10
N PHE A 135 -11.92 -12.76 -4.20
CA PHE A 135 -12.01 -12.55 -2.77
C PHE A 135 -10.97 -11.54 -2.26
N LEU A 136 -9.72 -11.61 -2.72
CA LEU A 136 -8.69 -10.60 -2.43
C LEU A 136 -9.11 -9.21 -2.92
N ARG A 137 -9.76 -9.16 -4.08
CA ARG A 137 -10.29 -7.90 -4.62
C ARG A 137 -11.38 -7.33 -3.73
N GLU A 138 -12.35 -8.15 -3.31
CA GLU A 138 -13.43 -7.74 -2.40
C GLU A 138 -12.86 -7.16 -1.09
N LEU A 139 -11.90 -7.84 -0.47
CA LEU A 139 -11.24 -7.36 0.75
C LEU A 139 -10.48 -6.05 0.51
N SER A 140 -9.74 -5.96 -0.60
CA SER A 140 -8.99 -4.74 -0.94
C SER A 140 -9.91 -3.54 -1.19
N GLU A 141 -11.02 -3.73 -1.89
CA GLU A 141 -12.04 -2.71 -2.13
C GLU A 141 -12.73 -2.29 -0.82
N HIS A 142 -12.90 -3.24 0.11
CA HIS A 142 -13.43 -2.92 1.43
C HIS A 142 -12.49 -2.01 2.24
N VAL A 143 -11.19 -2.27 2.23
CA VAL A 143 -10.19 -1.45 2.95
C VAL A 143 -10.19 -0.01 2.47
N VAL A 144 -10.36 0.20 1.17
CA VAL A 144 -10.27 1.54 0.57
C VAL A 144 -11.62 2.25 0.42
N LYS A 145 -12.64 1.86 1.18
CA LYS A 145 -13.90 2.61 1.22
C LYS A 145 -13.69 4.01 1.79
N PRO A 146 -14.43 5.02 1.32
CA PRO A 146 -14.31 6.41 1.78
C PRO A 146 -14.38 6.58 3.30
N ASP A 147 -15.18 5.77 3.99
CA ASP A 147 -15.36 5.80 5.45
C ASP A 147 -14.07 5.54 6.24
N PHE A 148 -13.08 4.89 5.61
CA PHE A 148 -11.78 4.56 6.22
C PHE A 148 -10.65 5.44 5.71
N GLN A 149 -10.93 6.43 4.84
CA GLN A 149 -9.91 7.23 4.17
C GLN A 149 -9.61 8.53 4.91
N PHE A 150 -8.35 8.94 4.80
CA PHE A 150 -7.83 10.25 5.18
C PHE A 150 -6.92 10.75 4.05
N THR A 151 -7.06 12.03 3.68
CA THR A 151 -6.23 12.68 2.67
C THR A 151 -5.33 13.72 3.34
N HIS A 152 -4.02 13.63 3.10
CA HIS A 152 -3.05 14.64 3.50
C HIS A 152 -2.69 15.53 2.31
N GLU A 153 -3.01 16.81 2.43
CA GLU A 153 -2.54 17.87 1.53
C GLU A 153 -1.18 18.36 2.00
N TRP A 154 -0.18 18.28 1.11
CA TRP A 154 1.19 18.59 1.46
C TRP A 154 1.46 20.10 1.49
N ARG A 155 2.29 20.51 2.45
CA ARG A 155 2.96 21.81 2.50
C ARG A 155 4.46 21.60 2.56
N VAL A 156 5.23 22.51 1.95
CA VAL A 156 6.70 22.49 2.07
C VAL A 156 7.09 22.54 3.55
N GLY A 157 7.95 21.62 3.97
CA GLY A 157 8.37 21.46 5.36
C GLY A 157 7.56 20.44 6.16
N ASP A 158 6.46 19.90 5.64
CA ASP A 158 5.73 18.82 6.32
C ASP A 158 6.60 17.59 6.48
N LEU A 159 6.56 17.00 7.67
CA LEU A 159 7.08 15.65 7.96
C LEU A 159 5.90 14.76 8.33
N LEU A 160 5.55 13.86 7.44
CA LEU A 160 4.48 12.89 7.64
C LEU A 160 5.05 11.50 7.85
N MET A 161 4.58 10.80 8.88
CA MET A 161 4.92 9.41 9.17
C MET A 161 3.65 8.56 9.20
N TRP A 162 3.69 7.39 8.57
CA TRP A 162 2.60 6.41 8.63
C TRP A 162 3.07 5.03 9.02
N ASP A 163 2.16 4.28 9.64
CA ASP A 163 2.38 2.92 10.11
C ASP A 163 1.91 1.91 9.04
N ASN A 164 2.85 1.23 8.41
CA ASN A 164 2.57 0.23 7.38
C ASN A 164 1.89 -1.05 7.95
N CYS A 165 1.78 -1.17 9.28
CA CYS A 165 1.02 -2.26 9.89
C CYS A 165 -0.48 -1.96 10.04
N ALA A 166 -0.86 -0.68 9.87
CA ALA A 166 -2.21 -0.21 10.18
C ALA A 166 -2.92 0.41 8.97
N VAL A 167 -2.18 0.91 7.98
CA VAL A 167 -2.76 1.64 6.85
C VAL A 167 -2.26 1.14 5.50
N GLN A 168 -3.10 1.31 4.48
CA GLN A 168 -2.68 1.39 3.08
C GLN A 168 -2.62 2.84 2.65
N HIS A 169 -1.87 3.15 1.59
CA HIS A 169 -1.77 4.49 1.06
C HIS A 169 -1.61 4.53 -0.45
N VAL A 170 -1.89 5.70 -1.02
CA VAL A 170 -1.75 5.97 -2.45
C VAL A 170 -1.29 7.41 -2.65
N ALA A 171 -0.36 7.64 -3.58
CA ALA A 171 0.01 8.98 -4.02
C ALA A 171 -0.92 9.43 -5.16
N VAL A 172 -1.61 10.55 -4.96
CA VAL A 172 -2.46 11.15 -5.99
C VAL A 172 -1.59 11.76 -7.08
N ARG A 173 -1.88 11.45 -8.34
CA ARG A 173 -1.14 11.91 -9.52
C ARG A 173 -1.99 12.89 -10.33
N ASN A 174 -2.23 14.08 -9.76
CA ASN A 174 -2.97 15.18 -10.36
C ASN A 174 -2.07 16.36 -10.81
N TYR A 175 -0.76 16.11 -10.99
CA TYR A 175 0.23 17.04 -11.48
C TYR A 175 1.12 16.39 -12.53
N GLU A 176 1.69 17.20 -13.41
CA GLU A 176 2.63 16.74 -14.45
C GLU A 176 3.71 17.80 -14.72
N TRP A 177 4.74 17.39 -15.46
CA TRP A 177 5.82 18.32 -15.83
C TRP A 177 5.26 19.59 -16.52
N PRO A 178 5.70 20.82 -16.15
CA PRO A 178 6.91 21.16 -15.35
C PRO A 178 6.70 21.21 -13.82
N GLN A 179 5.51 20.94 -13.30
CA GLN A 179 5.25 20.90 -11.86
C GLN A 179 6.12 19.84 -11.20
N ARG A 180 6.77 20.20 -10.07
CA ARG A 180 7.70 19.32 -9.37
C ARG A 180 7.19 18.96 -8.00
N ARG A 181 7.28 17.68 -7.68
CA ARG A 181 7.10 17.15 -6.33
C ARG A 181 8.40 16.48 -5.90
N LEU A 182 9.01 16.98 -4.83
CA LEU A 182 10.25 16.44 -4.28
C LEU A 182 10.08 16.15 -2.79
N MET A 183 10.28 14.89 -2.42
CA MET A 183 10.19 14.40 -1.05
C MET A 183 11.46 13.66 -0.67
N HIS A 184 11.94 13.85 0.57
CA HIS A 184 12.88 12.92 1.19
C HIS A 184 12.10 11.79 1.85
N ARG A 185 12.51 10.54 1.59
CA ARG A 185 11.89 9.36 2.17
C ARG A 185 12.83 8.63 3.11
N VAL A 186 12.34 8.25 4.28
CA VAL A 186 13.00 7.35 5.21
C VAL A 186 12.04 6.22 5.57
N THR A 187 12.56 5.00 5.64
CA THR A 187 11.79 3.81 5.98
C THR A 187 12.42 3.13 7.18
N VAL A 188 11.60 2.78 8.17
CA VAL A 188 12.03 2.08 9.39
C VAL A 188 11.75 0.59 9.22
N GLY A 189 12.76 -0.24 9.50
CA GLY A 189 12.64 -1.69 9.41
C GLY A 189 11.52 -2.26 10.27
N GLY A 190 10.88 -3.32 9.79
CA GLY A 190 9.77 -3.98 10.45
C GLY A 190 10.09 -5.41 10.91
N SER A 191 9.06 -6.19 11.08
CA SER A 191 9.09 -7.58 11.50
C SER A 191 8.25 -8.45 10.57
N ILE A 192 8.38 -9.76 10.71
CA ILE A 192 7.49 -10.72 10.02
C ILE A 192 6.06 -10.46 10.48
N PRO A 193 5.10 -10.27 9.55
CA PRO A 193 3.67 -10.17 9.86
C PRO A 193 3.13 -11.46 10.49
N TYR A 194 2.30 -11.32 11.53
CA TYR A 194 1.63 -12.43 12.23
C TYR A 194 0.20 -12.06 12.61
#